data_40ad3ab9bc49f191b4808685f55ba007
#
_entry.id   40ad3ab9bc49f191b4808685f55ba007
#
_cell.length_a   1.000
_cell.length_b   1.000
_cell.length_c   1.000
_cell.angle_alpha   90.00
_cell.angle_beta   90.00
_cell.angle_gamma   90.00
#
_symmetry.space_group_name_H-M   'P 1'
#
loop_
_entity.id
_entity.type
_entity.pdbx_description
1 polymer ?
#
loop_
_entity_poly.entity_id
_entity_poly.type
_entity_poly.pdbx_seq_one_letter_code
_entity_poly.pdbx_strand_id
1 'polypeptide(L)'
;MANSPHKSISTLRLGERDFVWGERTYVMGVVNATPDSFSGDGVLPTTGEVQQAVDQALRMEDEGADIIDIGGESTRPVSIYPDAKPVEAENEIARVVPVIEGLIGRLEVPISIDTRKATV
;
A
#
# COMPACT_ATOMS: atom_id res chain seq x y z
N MET A 1 -21.44 -18.01 -30.08
CA MET A 1 -21.13 -17.74 -29.72
C MET A 1 -20.48 -17.18 -29.61
N ALA A 2 -20.32 -16.94 -29.62
CA ALA A 2 -19.50 -16.48 -29.56
C ALA A 2 -18.90 -16.32 -28.76
N ASN A 3 -18.72 -16.58 -28.47
CA ASN A 3 -18.01 -16.47 -27.70
C ASN A 3 -17.20 -15.63 -27.71
N SER A 4 -17.43 -15.07 -27.45
CA SER A 4 -16.48 -14.16 -27.14
C SER A 4 -15.48 -14.73 -26.27
N PRO A 5 -14.71 -15.42 -26.86
CA PRO A 5 -13.70 -16.14 -26.18
C PRO A 5 -12.77 -15.28 -25.42
N HIS A 6 -12.60 -14.20 -25.87
CA HIS A 6 -11.68 -13.32 -25.33
C HIS A 6 -12.08 -12.80 -24.02
N LYS A 7 -13.10 -13.17 -23.60
CA LYS A 7 -13.35 -12.93 -22.27
C LYS A 7 -12.73 -13.96 -21.45
N SER A 8 -11.51 -14.22 -21.70
CA SER A 8 -10.77 -14.98 -20.75
C SER A 8 -10.72 -14.12 -19.50
N ILE A 9 -11.41 -14.55 -18.51
CA ILE A 9 -11.38 -13.94 -17.20
C ILE A 9 -10.01 -14.21 -16.63
N SER A 10 -9.23 -13.15 -16.45
CA SER A 10 -7.92 -13.30 -15.82
C SER A 10 -8.12 -13.45 -14.33
N THR A 11 -7.45 -14.41 -13.76
CA THR A 11 -7.43 -14.60 -12.31
C THR A 11 -6.02 -14.37 -11.81
N LEU A 12 -5.90 -13.58 -10.77
CA LEU A 12 -4.64 -13.36 -10.09
C LEU A 12 -4.74 -13.93 -8.69
N ARG A 13 -3.81 -14.82 -8.34
CA ARG A 13 -3.77 -15.37 -6.99
C ARG A 13 -2.69 -14.66 -6.18
N LEU A 14 -3.10 -14.09 -5.06
CA LEU A 14 -2.19 -13.44 -4.13
C LEU A 14 -2.40 -14.08 -2.76
N GLY A 15 -1.39 -14.79 -2.29
CA GLY A 15 -1.53 -15.57 -1.06
C GLY A 15 -2.59 -16.64 -1.25
N GLU A 16 -3.60 -16.63 -0.41
CA GLU A 16 -4.68 -17.59 -0.48
C GLU A 16 -5.94 -17.01 -1.14
N ARG A 17 -5.84 -15.83 -1.72
CA ARG A 17 -6.98 -15.15 -2.33
C ARG A 17 -6.86 -15.11 -3.84
N ASP A 18 -7.97 -15.40 -4.50
CA ASP A 18 -8.08 -15.29 -5.95
C ASP A 18 -8.82 -14.02 -6.32
N PHE A 19 -8.21 -13.21 -7.18
CA PHE A 19 -8.84 -12.02 -7.72
C PHE A 19 -9.29 -12.36 -9.14
N VAL A 20 -10.58 -12.48 -9.32
CA VAL A 20 -11.17 -12.81 -10.62
C VAL A 20 -11.67 -11.52 -11.26
N TRP A 21 -10.86 -10.99 -12.16
CA TRP A 21 -11.14 -9.68 -12.75
C TRP A 21 -12.41 -9.73 -13.60
N GLY A 22 -13.27 -8.77 -13.37
CA GLY A 22 -14.55 -8.70 -14.06
C GLY A 22 -15.71 -9.33 -13.29
N GLU A 23 -15.43 -10.08 -12.24
CA GLU A 23 -16.49 -10.70 -11.45
C GLU A 23 -17.14 -9.70 -10.50
N ARG A 24 -16.33 -8.83 -9.91
CA ARG A 24 -16.81 -7.78 -9.03
C ARG A 24 -15.77 -6.68 -8.92
N THR A 25 -16.11 -5.59 -8.25
CA THR A 25 -15.16 -4.53 -7.95
C THR A 25 -14.33 -4.94 -6.74
N TYR A 26 -13.02 -4.88 -6.90
CA TYR A 26 -12.08 -5.09 -5.80
C TYR A 26 -11.62 -3.75 -5.28
N VAL A 27 -11.48 -3.62 -3.99
CA VAL A 27 -11.14 -2.35 -3.33
C VAL A 27 -9.73 -2.41 -2.77
N MET A 28 -8.91 -1.45 -3.14
CA MET A 28 -7.56 -1.30 -2.61
C MET A 28 -7.55 -0.19 -1.58
N GLY A 29 -7.18 -0.52 -0.35
CA GLY A 29 -6.95 0.48 0.68
C GLY A 29 -5.53 0.97 0.58
N VAL A 30 -5.33 2.28 0.62
CA VAL A 30 -3.99 2.88 0.49
C VAL A 30 -3.56 3.48 1.82
N VAL A 31 -2.41 3.05 2.31
CA VAL A 31 -1.81 3.58 3.53
C VAL A 31 -0.51 4.28 3.15
N ASN A 32 -0.44 5.57 3.43
CA ASN A 32 0.75 6.36 3.13
C ASN A 32 1.59 6.52 4.39
N ALA A 33 2.78 5.91 4.37
CA ALA A 33 3.76 6.06 5.42
C ALA A 33 4.80 7.11 5.00
N THR A 34 4.31 8.29 4.63
CA THR A 34 5.15 9.38 4.13
C THR A 34 5.22 10.52 5.13
N PRO A 35 6.20 11.44 4.98
CA PRO A 35 6.26 12.62 5.83
C PRO A 35 5.02 13.49 5.73
N ASP A 36 4.28 13.41 4.62
CA ASP A 36 3.04 14.15 4.45
C ASP A 36 1.94 13.63 5.37
N SER A 37 2.02 12.34 5.69
CA SER A 37 1.06 11.70 6.60
C SER A 37 1.56 11.76 8.04
N PHE A 38 2.87 11.86 8.22
CA PHE A 38 3.51 11.99 9.53
C PHE A 38 4.03 13.41 9.69
N SER A 39 3.90 13.95 10.86
CA SER A 39 4.45 15.27 11.15
C SER A 39 5.95 15.12 11.33
N GLY A 40 6.73 15.80 10.48
CA GLY A 40 8.19 15.79 10.61
C GLY A 40 8.89 15.71 9.26
N ASP A 41 9.91 16.52 9.08
CA ASP A 41 10.64 16.62 7.84
C ASP A 41 11.71 15.55 7.74
N GLY A 42 11.41 14.49 7.01
CA GLY A 42 12.38 13.44 6.76
C GLY A 42 12.77 12.64 7.99
N VAL A 43 12.05 12.79 9.07
CA VAL A 43 12.28 12.04 10.29
C VAL A 43 11.61 10.69 10.15
N LEU A 44 12.20 9.66 10.73
CA LEU A 44 11.60 8.33 10.73
C LEU A 44 10.32 8.35 11.55
N PRO A 45 9.32 7.54 11.16
CA PRO A 45 8.08 7.49 11.92
C PRO A 45 8.32 7.01 13.35
N THR A 46 7.57 7.58 14.27
CA THR A 46 7.58 7.14 15.66
C THR A 46 6.82 5.84 15.78
N THR A 47 6.96 5.16 16.91
CA THR A 47 6.19 3.95 17.20
C THR A 47 4.69 4.23 17.13
N GLY A 48 4.26 5.39 17.63
CA GLY A 48 2.85 5.77 17.57
C GLY A 48 2.34 5.98 16.15
N GLU A 49 3.17 6.56 15.30
CA GLU A 49 2.81 6.77 13.89
C GLU A 49 2.74 5.44 13.13
N VAL A 50 3.65 4.52 13.41
CA VAL A 50 3.62 3.20 12.83
C VAL A 50 2.34 2.48 13.26
N GLN A 51 2.01 2.54 14.55
CA GLN A 51 0.80 1.89 15.06
C GLN A 51 -0.46 2.49 14.43
N GLN A 52 -0.46 3.80 14.21
CA GLN A 52 -1.58 4.47 13.56
C GLN A 52 -1.78 3.95 12.13
N ALA A 53 -0.69 3.77 11.39
CA ALA A 53 -0.76 3.22 10.04
C ALA A 53 -1.26 1.77 10.05
N VAL A 54 -0.79 0.97 11.00
CA VAL A 54 -1.23 -0.41 11.16
C VAL A 54 -2.73 -0.44 11.47
N ASP A 55 -3.18 0.38 12.40
CA ASP A 55 -4.60 0.43 12.77
C ASP A 55 -5.47 0.87 11.59
N GLN A 56 -4.97 1.80 10.77
CA GLN A 56 -5.67 2.25 9.58
C GLN A 56 -5.85 1.10 8.59
N ALA A 57 -4.80 0.33 8.36
CA ALA A 57 -4.86 -0.82 7.45
C ALA A 57 -5.84 -1.88 7.94
N LEU A 58 -5.81 -2.18 9.22
CA LEU A 58 -6.72 -3.16 9.80
C LEU A 58 -8.17 -2.71 9.69
N ARG A 59 -8.41 -1.41 9.87
CA ARG A 59 -9.75 -0.86 9.72
C ARG A 59 -10.22 -0.95 8.26
N MET A 60 -9.33 -0.66 7.31
CA MET A 60 -9.67 -0.77 5.90
C MET A 60 -10.06 -2.20 5.54
N GLU A 61 -9.35 -3.18 6.07
CA GLU A 61 -9.71 -4.58 5.85
C GLU A 61 -11.08 -4.88 6.42
N ASP A 62 -11.35 -4.43 7.63
CA ASP A 62 -12.62 -4.64 8.29
C ASP A 62 -13.76 -3.99 7.52
N GLU A 63 -13.50 -2.89 6.85
CA GLU A 63 -14.47 -2.17 6.04
C GLU A 63 -14.62 -2.71 4.62
N GLY A 64 -13.86 -3.73 4.27
CA GLY A 64 -14.04 -4.43 3.00
C GLY A 64 -12.93 -4.29 1.97
N ALA A 65 -11.77 -3.76 2.34
CA ALA A 65 -10.66 -3.71 1.41
C ALA A 65 -10.20 -5.12 1.05
N ASP A 66 -9.90 -5.32 -0.22
CA ASP A 66 -9.44 -6.62 -0.74
C ASP A 66 -7.92 -6.71 -0.77
N ILE A 67 -7.25 -5.57 -0.76
CA ILE A 67 -5.80 -5.49 -0.76
C ILE A 67 -5.40 -4.19 -0.06
N ILE A 68 -4.28 -4.20 0.63
CA ILE A 68 -3.75 -3.00 1.28
C ILE A 68 -2.44 -2.62 0.59
N ASP A 69 -2.39 -1.39 0.11
CA ASP A 69 -1.22 -0.85 -0.58
C ASP A 69 -0.49 0.12 0.34
N ILE A 70 0.80 -0.12 0.55
CA ILE A 70 1.61 0.67 1.47
C ILE A 70 2.69 1.39 0.70
N GLY A 71 2.77 2.71 0.88
CA GLY A 71 3.77 3.52 0.22
C GLY A 71 4.52 4.41 1.18
N GLY A 72 5.82 4.55 0.98
CA GLY A 72 6.70 5.35 1.82
C GLY A 72 7.25 6.60 1.14
N GLU A 73 6.81 6.89 -0.07
CA GLU A 73 7.23 8.08 -0.80
C GLU A 73 6.01 8.75 -1.43
N SER A 74 5.93 10.08 -1.27
CA SER A 74 4.85 10.83 -1.87
C SER A 74 5.03 10.90 -3.39
N THR A 75 3.94 10.77 -4.13
CA THR A 75 3.94 10.91 -5.58
C THR A 75 3.63 12.34 -6.02
N ARG A 76 3.56 13.28 -5.10
CA ARG A 76 3.27 14.67 -5.40
C ARG A 76 4.35 15.27 -6.29
N PRO A 77 3.97 15.94 -7.39
CA PRO A 77 4.95 16.57 -8.28
C PRO A 77 5.68 17.71 -7.58
N VAL A 78 7.00 17.72 -7.69
CA VAL A 78 7.83 18.78 -7.10
C VAL A 78 7.47 20.14 -7.69
N SER A 79 7.04 20.18 -8.94
CA SER A 79 6.63 21.43 -9.59
C SER A 79 5.44 22.09 -8.94
N ILE A 80 4.57 21.31 -8.30
CA ILE A 80 3.37 21.81 -7.63
C ILE A 80 3.61 21.90 -6.12
N TYR A 81 4.42 21.01 -5.59
CA TYR A 81 4.73 20.96 -4.16
C TYR A 81 6.24 21.10 -3.99
N PRO A 82 6.75 22.35 -3.96
CA PRO A 82 8.20 22.57 -3.90
C PRO A 82 8.89 21.93 -2.70
N ASP A 83 8.15 21.65 -1.64
CA ASP A 83 8.71 21.03 -0.45
C ASP A 83 8.73 19.51 -0.55
N ALA A 84 8.15 18.94 -1.59
CA ALA A 84 8.19 17.50 -1.81
C ALA A 84 9.57 17.14 -2.35
N LYS A 85 10.30 16.33 -1.60
CA LYS A 85 11.66 15.91 -1.96
C LYS A 85 11.67 14.42 -2.24
N PRO A 86 12.53 13.96 -3.16
CA PRO A 86 12.75 12.54 -3.35
C PRO A 86 13.17 11.91 -2.03
N VAL A 87 12.68 10.71 -1.76
CA VAL A 87 13.00 9.97 -0.55
C VAL A 87 14.08 8.97 -0.88
N GLU A 88 15.12 8.91 -0.04
CA GLU A 88 16.16 7.91 -0.19
C GLU A 88 15.58 6.53 0.08
N ALA A 89 16.08 5.52 -0.63
CA ALA A 89 15.57 4.15 -0.49
C ALA A 89 15.61 3.67 0.96
N GLU A 90 16.67 4.00 1.68
CA GLU A 90 16.81 3.61 3.08
C GLU A 90 15.72 4.19 3.96
N ASN A 91 15.35 5.44 3.71
CA ASN A 91 14.30 6.10 4.47
C ASN A 91 12.94 5.53 4.11
N GLU A 92 12.73 5.20 2.84
CA GLU A 92 11.50 4.58 2.39
C GLU A 92 11.32 3.21 3.05
N ILE A 93 12.36 2.40 3.07
CA ILE A 93 12.35 1.10 3.76
C ILE A 93 12.02 1.29 5.24
N ALA A 94 12.66 2.27 5.88
CA ALA A 94 12.44 2.53 7.30
C ALA A 94 11.01 2.98 7.61
N ARG A 95 10.28 3.47 6.61
CA ARG A 95 8.89 3.89 6.77
C ARG A 95 7.91 2.75 6.54
N VAL A 96 8.17 1.91 5.54
CA VAL A 96 7.21 0.87 5.15
C VAL A 96 7.38 -0.43 5.91
N VAL A 97 8.61 -0.84 6.17
CA VAL A 97 8.88 -2.13 6.79
C VAL A 97 8.24 -2.29 8.18
N PRO A 98 8.36 -1.30 9.08
CA PRO A 98 7.71 -1.44 10.39
C PRO A 98 6.19 -1.59 10.30
N VAL A 99 5.56 -0.92 9.33
CA VAL A 99 4.12 -1.04 9.13
C VAL A 99 3.77 -2.44 8.65
N ILE A 100 4.53 -2.95 7.68
CA ILE A 100 4.33 -4.30 7.16
C ILE A 100 4.52 -5.32 8.27
N GLU A 101 5.58 -5.18 9.07
CA GLU A 101 5.84 -6.09 10.17
C GLU A 101 4.69 -6.09 11.18
N GLY A 102 4.12 -4.93 11.42
CA GLY A 102 2.97 -4.80 12.32
C GLY A 102 1.69 -5.44 11.76
N LEU A 103 1.64 -5.67 10.46
CA LEU A 103 0.47 -6.24 9.79
C LEU A 103 0.58 -7.73 9.53
N ILE A 104 1.79 -8.25 9.45
CA ILE A 104 2.01 -9.68 9.21
C ILE A 104 1.34 -10.50 10.29
N GLY A 105 0.54 -11.47 9.88
CA GLY A 105 -0.20 -12.33 10.80
C GLY A 105 -1.48 -11.71 11.35
N ARG A 106 -1.75 -10.46 11.02
CA ARG A 106 -2.98 -9.78 11.47
C ARG A 106 -3.93 -9.47 10.32
N LEU A 107 -3.39 -9.24 9.12
CA LEU A 107 -4.21 -9.05 7.92
C LEU A 107 -4.44 -10.38 7.23
N GLU A 108 -5.65 -10.56 6.70
CA GLU A 108 -5.98 -11.72 5.87
C GLU A 108 -5.89 -11.37 4.40
N VAL A 109 -5.93 -10.08 4.06
CA VAL A 109 -5.80 -9.62 2.68
C VAL A 109 -4.34 -9.41 2.31
N PRO A 110 -3.99 -9.51 1.02
CA PRO A 110 -2.62 -9.29 0.59
C PRO A 110 -2.17 -7.84 0.78
N ILE A 111 -0.87 -7.67 0.91
CA ILE A 111 -0.23 -6.37 1.03
C ILE A 111 0.55 -6.12 -0.25
N SER A 112 0.40 -4.93 -0.84
CA SER A 112 1.25 -4.49 -1.92
C SER A 112 2.10 -3.32 -1.44
N ILE A 113 3.23 -3.11 -2.08
CA ILE A 113 4.13 -2.01 -1.77
C ILE A 113 4.21 -1.12 -2.99
N ASP A 114 3.91 0.16 -2.79
CA ASP A 114 4.01 1.13 -3.86
C ASP A 114 5.39 1.78 -3.80
N THR A 115 6.28 1.34 -4.66
CA THR A 115 7.63 1.89 -4.76
C THR A 115 8.13 1.80 -6.18
N ARG A 116 8.98 2.76 -6.56
CA ARG A 116 9.68 2.73 -7.84
C ARG A 116 11.13 2.24 -7.68
N LYS A 117 11.50 1.86 -6.46
CA LYS A 117 12.86 1.45 -6.16
C LYS A 117 12.90 -0.05 -5.89
N ALA A 118 13.71 -0.75 -6.67
CA ALA A 118 13.80 -2.20 -6.56
C ALA A 118 14.35 -2.67 -5.21
N THR A 119 15.10 -1.81 -4.53
CA THR A 119 15.67 -2.15 -3.22
C THR A 119 14.66 -2.04 -2.08
N VAL A 120 13.56 -1.38 -2.29
CA VAL A 120 12.51 -1.27 -1.31
C VAL A 120 11.60 -2.48 -1.37
#